data_92915fe595b7a653434615678b6012cd
#
_entry.id   92915fe595b7a653434615678b6012cd
#
_cell.length_a   1.000
_cell.length_b   1.000
_cell.length_c   1.000
_cell.angle_alpha   90.00
_cell.angle_beta   90.00
_cell.angle_gamma   90.00
#
_symmetry.space_group_name_H-M   'P 1'
#
loop_
_entity.id
_entity.type
_entity.pdbx_description
1 polymer ?
#
loop_
_entity_poly.entity_id
_entity_poly.type
_entity_poly.pdbx_seq_one_letter_code
_entity_poly.pdbx_strand_id
1 'polypeptide(L)'
;IKKIFGAEISKFDKGVGTLFKGDMNTYNLKLGEYLLEIVGDKALKTKNYIKFTCTDRQKLCVIVLDNCDKKTRDEQLLMFEAAQWLQNEFKSLVILPLRDETYDNHRDLPPLDTVLKDMVFRIEPPLFQHVLTKRINLALRHLNDERNEKLQYLLPNGYKVDYPKSEQAFYLITIIKSLFEHDRFARRLIVGLAGRNIRKALEIFLEFCNSGYISEEHIFKIRQSEGQYVLPFHLVATVLLRMNRRFYDGDHSFVKNIFDAKNADEKPSYFCRYLILIWLKQRFKTKGDARIEGYYKKITVKDSLVGYGLSSDIIDREINYLLRAHCIIAEHLKIDECSDEDLIRIGPAGIVHLDLIDFGRTI
;
A
#
# COMPACT_ATOMS: atom_id res chain seq x y z
N ILE A 1 -2.88 -39.09 17.22
CA ILE A 1 -2.23 -38.79 18.51
C ILE A 1 -0.88 -39.47 18.60
N LYS A 2 -0.78 -40.82 18.52
CA LYS A 2 0.49 -41.59 18.67
C LYS A 2 1.64 -41.09 17.78
N LYS A 3 1.36 -40.71 16.52
CA LYS A 3 2.39 -40.18 15.60
C LYS A 3 2.83 -38.76 15.93
N ILE A 4 1.94 -37.93 16.47
CA ILE A 4 2.23 -36.53 16.79
C ILE A 4 2.94 -36.41 18.15
N PHE A 5 2.53 -37.22 19.11
CA PHE A 5 3.05 -37.20 20.49
C PHE A 5 3.91 -38.42 20.83
N GLY A 6 4.55 -39.05 19.84
CA GLY A 6 5.34 -40.27 20.03
C GLY A 6 6.53 -40.06 20.98
N ALA A 7 7.16 -38.91 20.96
CA ALA A 7 8.27 -38.58 21.86
C ALA A 7 7.79 -38.44 23.34
N GLU A 8 6.67 -37.79 23.54
CA GLU A 8 6.04 -37.59 24.87
C GLU A 8 5.52 -38.92 25.42
N ILE A 9 4.90 -39.77 24.57
CA ILE A 9 4.48 -41.11 24.97
C ILE A 9 5.70 -41.95 25.36
N SER A 10 6.78 -41.89 24.59
CA SER A 10 8.03 -42.61 24.92
C SER A 10 8.65 -42.09 26.24
N LYS A 11 8.54 -40.78 26.49
CA LYS A 11 8.99 -40.20 27.77
C LYS A 11 8.17 -40.69 28.94
N PHE A 12 6.83 -40.74 28.80
CA PHE A 12 5.93 -41.32 29.79
C PHE A 12 6.26 -42.80 30.03
N ASP A 13 6.42 -43.60 28.97
CA ASP A 13 6.73 -45.04 29.02
C ASP A 13 8.04 -45.36 29.74
N LYS A 14 9.05 -44.53 29.60
CA LYS A 14 10.37 -44.67 30.22
C LYS A 14 10.42 -44.06 31.64
N GLY A 15 9.46 -43.17 31.95
CA GLY A 15 9.34 -42.49 33.25
C GLY A 15 8.22 -43.08 34.11
N VAL A 16 7.26 -42.22 34.45
CA VAL A 16 6.16 -42.54 35.39
C VAL A 16 5.34 -43.75 34.92
N GLY A 17 5.21 -43.95 33.62
CA GLY A 17 4.47 -45.09 33.05
C GLY A 17 5.02 -46.45 33.46
N THR A 18 6.34 -46.56 33.81
CA THR A 18 6.94 -47.78 34.28
C THR A 18 6.31 -48.31 35.58
N LEU A 19 5.82 -47.40 36.44
CA LEU A 19 5.20 -47.75 37.71
C LEU A 19 3.85 -48.46 37.55
N PHE A 20 3.19 -48.29 36.40
CA PHE A 20 1.87 -48.84 36.14
C PHE A 20 1.84 -50.00 35.16
N LYS A 21 3.01 -50.47 34.66
CA LYS A 21 3.10 -51.57 33.67
C LYS A 21 2.52 -52.90 34.18
N GLY A 22 2.36 -53.08 35.47
CA GLY A 22 1.76 -54.28 36.06
C GLY A 22 0.22 -54.36 35.95
N ASP A 23 -0.43 -53.22 35.74
CA ASP A 23 -1.88 -53.13 35.50
C ASP A 23 -2.16 -52.26 34.25
N MET A 24 -2.54 -52.91 33.16
CA MET A 24 -2.75 -52.30 31.89
C MET A 24 -3.94 -51.28 31.90
N ASN A 25 -4.95 -51.48 32.74
CA ASN A 25 -6.06 -50.57 32.85
C ASN A 25 -5.64 -49.26 33.49
N THR A 26 -4.92 -49.32 34.61
CA THR A 26 -4.35 -48.17 35.29
C THR A 26 -3.33 -47.46 34.44
N TYR A 27 -2.48 -48.22 33.71
CA TYR A 27 -1.54 -47.63 32.76
C TYR A 27 -2.25 -46.81 31.66
N ASN A 28 -3.29 -47.36 31.00
CA ASN A 28 -4.03 -46.67 29.94
C ASN A 28 -4.77 -45.43 30.48
N LEU A 29 -5.31 -45.50 31.69
CA LEU A 29 -5.94 -44.36 32.32
C LEU A 29 -4.94 -43.23 32.55
N LYS A 30 -3.78 -43.54 33.15
CA LYS A 30 -2.72 -42.56 33.42
C LYS A 30 -2.09 -42.00 32.17
N LEU A 31 -1.92 -42.79 31.11
CA LEU A 31 -1.50 -42.32 29.80
C LEU A 31 -2.54 -41.38 29.19
N GLY A 32 -3.84 -41.68 29.37
CA GLY A 32 -4.92 -40.85 28.89
C GLY A 32 -4.93 -39.47 29.58
N GLU A 33 -4.81 -39.44 30.91
CA GLU A 33 -4.71 -38.20 31.69
C GLU A 33 -3.49 -37.36 31.23
N TYR A 34 -2.31 -37.97 31.12
CA TYR A 34 -1.09 -37.33 30.63
C TYR A 34 -1.22 -36.76 29.20
N LEU A 35 -1.87 -37.49 28.29
CA LEU A 35 -2.12 -37.01 26.95
C LEU A 35 -3.11 -35.86 26.89
N LEU A 36 -4.14 -35.84 27.76
CA LEU A 36 -5.08 -34.74 27.85
C LEU A 36 -4.38 -33.46 28.31
N GLU A 37 -3.49 -33.56 29.29
CA GLU A 37 -2.69 -32.43 29.75
C GLU A 37 -1.81 -31.86 28.63
N ILE A 38 -1.05 -32.72 27.93
CA ILE A 38 -0.18 -32.33 26.81
C ILE A 38 -0.95 -31.74 25.63
N VAL A 39 -2.11 -32.30 25.28
CA VAL A 39 -2.96 -31.79 24.19
C VAL A 39 -3.58 -30.45 24.58
N GLY A 40 -3.75 -30.16 25.88
CA GLY A 40 -4.17 -28.87 26.40
C GLY A 40 -3.10 -27.78 26.23
N ASP A 41 -1.82 -28.13 26.20
CA ASP A 41 -0.74 -27.18 25.88
C ASP A 41 -0.72 -26.88 24.37
N LYS A 42 -1.24 -25.71 24.03
CA LYS A 42 -1.35 -25.25 22.63
C LYS A 42 0.00 -25.10 21.94
N ALA A 43 1.02 -24.65 22.66
CA ALA A 43 2.35 -24.42 22.10
C ALA A 43 3.02 -25.76 21.75
N LEU A 44 3.05 -26.70 22.69
CA LEU A 44 3.61 -28.03 22.50
C LEU A 44 2.86 -28.80 21.40
N LYS A 45 1.53 -28.74 21.40
CA LYS A 45 0.69 -29.35 20.37
C LYS A 45 1.02 -28.83 18.98
N THR A 46 1.13 -27.50 18.83
CA THR A 46 1.46 -26.86 17.56
C THR A 46 2.86 -27.26 17.10
N LYS A 47 3.85 -27.22 17.97
CA LYS A 47 5.22 -27.63 17.70
C LYS A 47 5.32 -29.09 17.19
N ASN A 48 4.68 -30.01 17.89
CA ASN A 48 4.68 -31.43 17.51
C ASN A 48 3.92 -31.68 16.21
N TYR A 49 2.81 -30.96 15.97
CA TYR A 49 2.05 -31.06 14.73
C TYR A 49 2.88 -30.56 13.53
N ILE A 50 3.56 -29.43 13.67
CA ILE A 50 4.45 -28.88 12.63
C ILE A 50 5.60 -29.86 12.38
N LYS A 51 6.24 -30.34 13.44
CA LYS A 51 7.32 -31.34 13.32
C LYS A 51 6.85 -32.58 12.56
N PHE A 52 5.72 -33.18 12.96
CA PHE A 52 5.13 -34.33 12.26
C PHE A 52 4.82 -34.02 10.79
N THR A 53 4.30 -32.82 10.50
CA THR A 53 3.97 -32.43 9.13
C THR A 53 5.22 -32.24 8.26
N CYS A 54 6.27 -31.68 8.83
CA CYS A 54 7.51 -31.44 8.10
C CYS A 54 8.34 -32.72 7.91
N THR A 55 8.48 -33.54 8.96
CA THR A 55 9.30 -34.75 8.88
C THR A 55 8.58 -35.93 8.22
N ASP A 56 7.40 -36.31 8.74
CA ASP A 56 6.71 -37.53 8.29
C ASP A 56 5.92 -37.34 7.00
N ARG A 57 5.41 -36.11 6.76
CA ARG A 57 4.66 -35.78 5.54
C ARG A 57 5.50 -35.04 4.50
N GLN A 58 6.77 -34.73 4.78
CA GLN A 58 7.68 -33.98 3.90
C GLN A 58 7.10 -32.68 3.35
N LYS A 59 6.36 -31.92 4.20
CA LYS A 59 5.76 -30.63 3.84
C LYS A 59 6.53 -29.51 4.50
N LEU A 60 6.70 -28.39 3.78
CA LEU A 60 7.24 -27.17 4.34
C LEU A 60 6.14 -26.44 5.12
N CYS A 61 6.44 -26.06 6.37
CA CYS A 61 5.61 -25.12 7.14
C CYS A 61 6.04 -23.69 6.78
N VAL A 62 5.08 -22.88 6.32
CA VAL A 62 5.29 -21.47 6.02
C VAL A 62 4.39 -20.66 6.95
N ILE A 63 4.98 -19.71 7.68
CA ILE A 63 4.29 -18.77 8.55
C ILE A 63 4.39 -17.40 7.91
N VAL A 64 3.27 -16.72 7.69
CA VAL A 64 3.22 -15.36 7.14
C VAL A 64 2.66 -14.42 8.20
N LEU A 65 3.47 -13.42 8.59
CA LEU A 65 3.06 -12.38 9.53
C LEU A 65 2.49 -11.19 8.76
N ASP A 66 1.21 -11.27 8.38
CA ASP A 66 0.55 -10.26 7.54
C ASP A 66 0.33 -8.93 8.26
N ASN A 67 0.30 -7.83 7.49
CA ASN A 67 0.07 -6.45 7.95
C ASN A 67 1.12 -5.86 8.92
N CYS A 68 2.31 -6.44 9.01
CA CYS A 68 3.38 -5.88 9.83
C CYS A 68 3.86 -4.53 9.28
N ASP A 69 3.81 -4.34 7.95
CA ASP A 69 4.10 -3.10 7.25
C ASP A 69 3.21 -1.90 7.65
N LYS A 70 2.05 -2.16 8.28
CA LYS A 70 1.12 -1.11 8.76
C LYS A 70 1.40 -0.66 10.19
N LYS A 71 2.31 -1.32 10.86
CA LYS A 71 2.71 -1.03 12.23
C LYS A 71 3.69 0.12 12.30
N THR A 72 3.87 0.69 13.49
CA THR A 72 4.94 1.65 13.75
C THR A 72 6.30 0.99 13.57
N ARG A 73 7.36 1.80 13.42
CA ARG A 73 8.72 1.29 13.28
C ARG A 73 9.09 0.31 14.38
N ASP A 74 8.88 0.70 15.63
CA ASP A 74 9.29 -0.09 16.80
C ASP A 74 8.49 -1.41 16.90
N GLU A 75 7.20 -1.38 16.54
CA GLU A 75 6.38 -2.58 16.43
C GLU A 75 6.86 -3.49 15.26
N GLN A 76 7.32 -2.93 14.14
CA GLN A 76 7.88 -3.72 13.04
C GLN A 76 9.16 -4.44 13.45
N LEU A 77 10.06 -3.76 14.20
CA LEU A 77 11.26 -4.37 14.75
C LEU A 77 10.94 -5.48 15.78
N LEU A 78 9.96 -5.24 16.65
CA LEU A 78 9.47 -6.27 17.58
C LEU A 78 8.88 -7.49 16.84
N MET A 79 8.14 -7.25 15.74
CA MET A 79 7.62 -8.33 14.91
C MET A 79 8.73 -9.12 14.22
N PHE A 80 9.87 -8.52 13.94
CA PHE A 80 11.03 -9.22 13.43
C PHE A 80 11.62 -10.17 14.49
N GLU A 81 11.75 -9.74 15.73
CA GLU A 81 12.16 -10.62 16.86
C GLU A 81 11.19 -11.79 17.03
N ALA A 82 9.88 -11.52 16.95
CA ALA A 82 8.85 -12.55 17.00
C ALA A 82 8.98 -13.53 15.81
N ALA A 83 9.31 -13.05 14.61
CA ALA A 83 9.55 -13.89 13.44
C ALA A 83 10.76 -14.82 13.64
N GLN A 84 11.86 -14.31 14.20
CA GLN A 84 13.04 -15.10 14.55
C GLN A 84 12.70 -16.19 15.60
N TRP A 85 11.92 -15.80 16.64
CA TRP A 85 11.47 -16.76 17.63
C TRP A 85 10.62 -17.86 17.00
N LEU A 86 9.64 -17.52 16.15
CA LEU A 86 8.80 -18.48 15.42
C LEU A 86 9.65 -19.42 14.53
N GLN A 87 10.63 -18.88 13.82
CA GLN A 87 11.54 -19.66 12.99
C GLN A 87 12.33 -20.68 13.83
N ASN A 88 12.87 -20.24 14.97
CA ASN A 88 13.67 -21.06 15.84
C ASN A 88 12.84 -22.14 16.55
N GLU A 89 11.65 -21.79 17.03
CA GLU A 89 10.78 -22.69 17.78
C GLU A 89 10.15 -23.76 16.89
N PHE A 90 9.67 -23.36 15.69
CA PHE A 90 8.94 -24.25 14.81
C PHE A 90 9.76 -24.78 13.64
N LYS A 91 11.01 -24.34 13.44
CA LYS A 91 11.84 -24.70 12.28
C LYS A 91 11.10 -24.51 10.95
N SER A 92 10.34 -23.42 10.86
CA SER A 92 9.48 -23.07 9.73
C SER A 92 10.10 -21.95 8.89
N LEU A 93 9.64 -21.79 7.64
CA LEU A 93 9.91 -20.60 6.87
C LEU A 93 8.97 -19.50 7.33
N VAL A 94 9.52 -18.40 7.83
CA VAL A 94 8.73 -17.23 8.26
C VAL A 94 8.89 -16.11 7.23
N ILE A 95 7.77 -15.59 6.73
CA ILE A 95 7.71 -14.44 5.83
C ILE A 95 7.19 -13.24 6.61
N LEU A 96 8.01 -12.21 6.70
CA LEU A 96 7.69 -10.96 7.37
C LEU A 96 7.75 -9.81 6.36
N PRO A 97 6.61 -9.21 5.96
CA PRO A 97 6.61 -8.00 5.15
C PRO A 97 6.96 -6.81 6.04
N LEU A 98 8.01 -6.09 5.66
CA LEU A 98 8.41 -4.82 6.25
C LEU A 98 8.31 -3.71 5.21
N ARG A 99 8.28 -2.45 5.66
CA ARG A 99 8.43 -1.31 4.77
C ARG A 99 9.89 -1.20 4.32
N ASP A 100 10.09 -0.77 3.07
CA ASP A 100 11.44 -0.51 2.54
C ASP A 100 12.21 0.44 3.44
N GLU A 101 11.54 1.50 3.93
CA GLU A 101 12.13 2.50 4.81
C GLU A 101 12.59 1.88 6.14
N THR A 102 11.77 1.04 6.77
CA THR A 102 12.13 0.39 8.03
C THR A 102 13.34 -0.53 7.84
N TYR A 103 13.36 -1.29 6.74
CA TYR A 103 14.48 -2.17 6.45
C TYR A 103 15.75 -1.37 6.12
N ASP A 104 15.69 -0.41 5.19
CA ASP A 104 16.88 0.33 4.73
C ASP A 104 17.51 1.17 5.86
N ASN A 105 16.69 1.73 6.76
CA ASN A 105 17.21 2.55 7.86
C ASN A 105 17.79 1.73 9.03
N HIS A 106 17.39 0.48 9.18
CA HIS A 106 17.75 -0.33 10.36
C HIS A 106 18.48 -1.63 10.01
N ARG A 107 18.77 -1.91 8.72
CA ARG A 107 19.39 -3.16 8.27
C ARG A 107 20.76 -3.45 8.89
N ASP A 108 21.49 -2.41 9.29
CA ASP A 108 22.82 -2.51 9.89
C ASP A 108 22.76 -2.38 11.43
N LEU A 109 21.56 -2.36 12.02
CA LEU A 109 21.29 -2.25 13.45
C LEU A 109 20.51 -3.47 13.95
N PRO A 110 20.70 -3.90 15.23
CA PRO A 110 19.86 -4.91 15.83
C PRO A 110 18.36 -4.52 15.78
N PRO A 111 17.45 -5.47 15.53
CA PRO A 111 17.68 -6.90 15.28
C PRO A 111 17.90 -7.26 13.80
N LEU A 112 17.83 -6.31 12.85
CA LEU A 112 17.86 -6.55 11.42
C LEU A 112 19.26 -6.87 10.86
N ASP A 113 20.31 -6.56 11.59
CA ASP A 113 21.72 -6.86 11.25
C ASP A 113 22.00 -8.36 11.07
N THR A 114 21.16 -9.20 11.67
CA THR A 114 21.23 -10.66 11.57
C THR A 114 20.59 -11.24 10.31
N VAL A 115 19.92 -10.43 9.49
CA VAL A 115 19.24 -10.87 8.28
C VAL A 115 20.25 -11.17 7.18
N LEU A 116 20.18 -12.39 6.63
CA LEU A 116 20.94 -12.73 5.44
C LEU A 116 20.42 -11.91 4.24
N LYS A 117 21.29 -11.13 3.61
CA LYS A 117 20.94 -10.24 2.48
C LYS A 117 20.24 -10.98 1.33
N ASP A 118 20.60 -12.24 1.11
CA ASP A 118 20.04 -13.11 0.07
C ASP A 118 18.58 -13.54 0.34
N MET A 119 18.06 -13.29 1.55
CA MET A 119 16.68 -13.59 1.93
C MET A 119 15.75 -12.38 1.93
N VAL A 120 16.25 -11.23 1.47
CA VAL A 120 15.45 -10.00 1.38
C VAL A 120 14.96 -9.83 -0.06
N PHE A 121 13.64 -9.87 -0.23
CA PHE A 121 13.00 -9.67 -1.53
C PHE A 121 12.27 -8.34 -1.56
N ARG A 122 12.68 -7.43 -2.45
CA ARG A 122 11.94 -6.20 -2.70
C ARG A 122 10.82 -6.45 -3.70
N ILE A 123 9.61 -6.06 -3.32
CA ILE A 123 8.44 -6.15 -4.19
C ILE A 123 8.20 -4.78 -4.83
N GLU A 124 8.59 -4.66 -6.09
CA GLU A 124 8.24 -3.46 -6.85
C GLU A 124 6.79 -3.53 -7.34
N PRO A 125 6.00 -2.44 -7.15
CA PRO A 125 4.64 -2.43 -7.65
C PRO A 125 4.64 -2.50 -9.18
N PRO A 126 3.82 -3.39 -9.78
CA PRO A 126 3.69 -3.47 -11.22
C PRO A 126 3.06 -2.20 -11.79
N LEU A 127 3.22 -1.98 -13.10
CA LEU A 127 2.56 -0.87 -13.77
C LEU A 127 1.05 -0.93 -13.56
N PHE A 128 0.46 0.19 -13.10
CA PHE A 128 -0.95 0.26 -12.72
C PHE A 128 -1.89 -0.19 -13.85
N GLN A 129 -1.59 0.18 -15.09
CA GLN A 129 -2.34 -0.24 -16.28
C GLN A 129 -2.42 -1.77 -16.39
N HIS A 130 -1.32 -2.49 -16.14
CA HIS A 130 -1.33 -3.96 -16.17
C HIS A 130 -2.19 -4.56 -15.07
N VAL A 131 -2.20 -3.93 -13.88
CA VAL A 131 -3.06 -4.36 -12.77
C VAL A 131 -4.53 -4.20 -13.14
N LEU A 132 -4.92 -3.04 -13.68
CA LEU A 132 -6.28 -2.79 -14.13
C LEU A 132 -6.72 -3.79 -15.20
N THR A 133 -5.92 -3.95 -16.26
CA THR A 133 -6.24 -4.88 -17.36
C THR A 133 -6.43 -6.31 -16.85
N LYS A 134 -5.54 -6.79 -15.96
CA LYS A 134 -5.66 -8.14 -15.38
C LYS A 134 -6.90 -8.29 -14.51
N ARG A 135 -7.23 -7.29 -13.67
CA ARG A 135 -8.42 -7.32 -12.81
C ARG A 135 -9.70 -7.34 -13.62
N ILE A 136 -9.78 -6.52 -14.67
CA ILE A 136 -10.95 -6.50 -15.55
C ILE A 136 -11.09 -7.80 -16.31
N ASN A 137 -10.01 -8.32 -16.88
CA ASN A 137 -10.06 -9.62 -17.55
C ASN A 137 -10.51 -10.75 -16.61
N LEU A 138 -10.10 -10.69 -15.33
CA LEU A 138 -10.59 -11.64 -14.31
C LEU A 138 -12.08 -11.45 -14.03
N ALA A 139 -12.52 -10.21 -13.82
CA ALA A 139 -13.93 -9.90 -13.63
C ALA A 139 -14.80 -10.34 -14.81
N LEU A 140 -14.31 -10.14 -16.06
CA LEU A 140 -14.99 -10.60 -17.27
C LEU A 140 -15.12 -12.12 -17.34
N ARG A 141 -14.06 -12.87 -16.95
CA ARG A 141 -14.16 -14.35 -16.89
C ARG A 141 -15.22 -14.79 -15.89
N HIS A 142 -15.25 -14.21 -14.68
CA HIS A 142 -16.28 -14.50 -13.70
C HIS A 142 -17.70 -14.14 -14.17
N LEU A 143 -17.84 -13.01 -14.86
CA LEU A 143 -19.13 -12.62 -15.44
C LEU A 143 -19.61 -13.58 -16.53
N ASN A 144 -18.70 -14.13 -17.32
CA ASN A 144 -19.04 -15.10 -18.37
C ASN A 144 -19.35 -16.50 -17.84
N ASP A 145 -18.79 -16.88 -16.68
CA ASP A 145 -19.04 -18.19 -16.04
C ASP A 145 -20.40 -18.28 -15.32
N GLU A 146 -21.06 -17.16 -15.03
CA GLU A 146 -22.36 -17.15 -14.41
C GLU A 146 -23.48 -17.32 -15.45
N ARG A 147 -24.43 -18.25 -15.18
CA ARG A 147 -25.57 -18.60 -16.06
C ARG A 147 -26.56 -17.46 -16.36
N ASN A 148 -26.45 -16.32 -15.64
CA ASN A 148 -27.34 -15.17 -15.86
C ASN A 148 -26.70 -14.15 -16.80
N GLU A 149 -27.26 -13.95 -17.97
CA GLU A 149 -26.79 -13.03 -19.00
C GLU A 149 -27.09 -11.55 -18.72
N LYS A 150 -27.95 -11.24 -17.74
CA LYS A 150 -28.43 -9.89 -17.43
C LYS A 150 -28.23 -9.54 -15.97
N LEU A 151 -27.79 -8.30 -15.71
CA LEU A 151 -27.77 -7.69 -14.39
C LEU A 151 -29.04 -6.85 -14.22
N GLN A 152 -29.73 -7.03 -13.11
CA GLN A 152 -30.92 -6.24 -12.78
C GLN A 152 -30.56 -5.14 -11.79
N TYR A 153 -30.82 -3.91 -12.15
CA TYR A 153 -30.69 -2.76 -11.27
C TYR A 153 -32.06 -2.20 -10.92
N LEU A 154 -32.32 -2.02 -9.63
CA LEU A 154 -33.49 -1.32 -9.15
C LEU A 154 -33.15 0.15 -8.98
N LEU A 155 -33.73 1.01 -9.81
CA LEU A 155 -33.55 2.45 -9.69
C LEU A 155 -34.33 3.00 -8.49
N PRO A 156 -33.96 4.17 -7.93
CA PRO A 156 -34.64 4.80 -6.80
C PRO A 156 -36.14 5.10 -7.07
N ASN A 157 -36.51 5.24 -8.33
CA ASN A 157 -37.91 5.43 -8.78
C ASN A 157 -38.72 4.12 -8.94
N GLY A 158 -38.14 2.96 -8.55
CA GLY A 158 -38.78 1.67 -8.61
C GLY A 158 -38.70 0.94 -9.94
N TYR A 159 -38.14 1.53 -10.99
CA TYR A 159 -37.94 0.85 -12.26
C TYR A 159 -36.81 -0.17 -12.17
N LYS A 160 -37.02 -1.32 -12.79
CA LYS A 160 -35.98 -2.35 -12.98
C LYS A 160 -35.34 -2.16 -14.35
N VAL A 161 -34.01 -2.04 -14.37
CA VAL A 161 -33.23 -1.95 -15.60
C VAL A 161 -32.46 -3.26 -15.77
N ASP A 162 -32.69 -3.95 -16.86
CA ASP A 162 -31.92 -5.13 -17.25
C ASP A 162 -30.75 -4.66 -18.13
N TYR A 163 -29.53 -4.92 -17.67
CA TYR A 163 -28.34 -4.53 -18.39
C TYR A 163 -27.51 -5.76 -18.78
N PRO A 164 -27.20 -5.95 -20.08
CA PRO A 164 -26.36 -7.07 -20.52
C PRO A 164 -24.96 -6.99 -19.90
N LYS A 165 -24.47 -8.08 -19.33
CA LYS A 165 -23.12 -8.14 -18.72
C LYS A 165 -22.02 -7.81 -19.72
N SER A 166 -22.17 -8.20 -20.97
CA SER A 166 -21.24 -7.89 -22.06
C SER A 166 -21.06 -6.39 -22.29
N GLU A 167 -22.12 -5.59 -22.11
CA GLU A 167 -22.05 -4.14 -22.27
C GLU A 167 -21.33 -3.45 -21.12
N GLN A 168 -21.51 -3.94 -19.90
CA GLN A 168 -20.76 -3.43 -18.74
C GLN A 168 -19.26 -3.68 -18.91
N ALA A 169 -18.91 -4.86 -19.38
CA ALA A 169 -17.53 -5.24 -19.69
C ALA A 169 -16.91 -4.33 -20.75
N PHE A 170 -17.64 -4.13 -21.84
CA PHE A 170 -17.23 -3.24 -22.92
C PHE A 170 -17.04 -1.81 -22.44
N TYR A 171 -17.97 -1.30 -21.62
CA TYR A 171 -17.88 0.03 -21.00
C TYR A 171 -16.60 0.20 -20.17
N LEU A 172 -16.29 -0.72 -19.27
CA LEU A 172 -15.08 -0.66 -18.45
C LEU A 172 -13.80 -0.68 -19.29
N ILE A 173 -13.74 -1.53 -20.32
CA ILE A 173 -12.60 -1.61 -21.22
C ILE A 173 -12.42 -0.29 -21.98
N THR A 174 -13.49 0.30 -22.48
CA THR A 174 -13.41 1.54 -23.27
C THR A 174 -12.99 2.74 -22.42
N ILE A 175 -13.44 2.84 -21.16
CA ILE A 175 -12.95 3.85 -20.20
C ILE A 175 -11.44 3.68 -19.96
N ILE A 176 -10.97 2.46 -19.74
CA ILE A 176 -9.56 2.21 -19.52
C ILE A 176 -8.74 2.61 -20.73
N LYS A 177 -9.16 2.25 -21.93
CA LYS A 177 -8.48 2.67 -23.16
C LYS A 177 -8.43 4.19 -23.25
N SER A 178 -9.54 4.87 -23.05
CA SER A 178 -9.61 6.33 -23.07
C SER A 178 -8.61 6.97 -22.08
N LEU A 179 -8.62 6.54 -20.79
CA LEU A 179 -7.82 7.17 -19.75
C LEU A 179 -6.35 6.73 -19.74
N PHE A 180 -6.01 5.52 -20.18
CA PHE A 180 -4.66 4.97 -20.00
C PHE A 180 -3.92 4.67 -21.29
N GLU A 181 -4.60 4.44 -22.41
CA GLU A 181 -3.96 4.16 -23.69
C GLU A 181 -3.90 5.43 -24.56
N HIS A 182 -5.02 6.11 -24.70
CA HIS A 182 -5.15 7.25 -25.62
C HIS A 182 -4.87 8.60 -24.94
N ASP A 183 -5.23 8.78 -23.66
CA ASP A 183 -4.94 10.00 -22.91
C ASP A 183 -3.66 9.85 -22.07
N ARG A 184 -2.53 10.26 -22.66
CA ARG A 184 -1.24 10.27 -21.95
C ARG A 184 -1.22 11.22 -20.76
N PHE A 185 -2.01 12.29 -20.82
CA PHE A 185 -2.03 13.29 -19.78
C PHE A 185 -2.85 12.80 -18.57
N ALA A 186 -4.08 12.32 -18.79
CA ALA A 186 -4.89 11.72 -17.70
C ALA A 186 -4.14 10.57 -17.03
N ARG A 187 -3.51 9.69 -17.81
CA ARG A 187 -2.66 8.61 -17.27
C ARG A 187 -1.55 9.15 -16.37
N ARG A 188 -0.82 10.19 -16.82
CA ARG A 188 0.27 10.79 -16.04
C ARG A 188 -0.24 11.40 -14.74
N LEU A 189 -1.39 12.08 -14.76
CA LEU A 189 -2.03 12.64 -13.56
C LEU A 189 -2.41 11.54 -12.57
N ILE A 190 -3.12 10.51 -13.03
CA ILE A 190 -3.60 9.42 -12.16
C ILE A 190 -2.41 8.65 -11.54
N VAL A 191 -1.45 8.25 -12.37
CA VAL A 191 -0.28 7.50 -11.91
C VAL A 191 0.61 8.35 -11.00
N GLY A 192 0.79 9.63 -11.32
CA GLY A 192 1.59 10.55 -10.51
C GLY A 192 0.96 10.86 -9.15
N LEU A 193 -0.36 11.14 -9.10
CA LEU A 193 -1.08 11.35 -7.83
C LEU A 193 -1.13 10.11 -6.96
N ALA A 194 -1.20 8.93 -7.58
CA ALA A 194 -1.15 7.66 -6.87
C ALA A 194 0.26 7.36 -6.31
N GLY A 195 1.30 7.95 -6.90
CA GLY A 195 2.67 7.55 -6.66
C GLY A 195 2.86 6.08 -7.08
N ARG A 196 3.47 5.26 -6.23
CA ARG A 196 3.58 3.81 -6.44
C ARG A 196 2.47 3.01 -5.73
N ASN A 197 1.46 3.68 -5.19
CA ASN A 197 0.38 3.05 -4.43
C ASN A 197 -0.76 2.60 -5.36
N ILE A 198 -0.82 1.28 -5.63
CA ILE A 198 -1.84 0.68 -6.49
C ILE A 198 -3.25 0.87 -5.92
N ARG A 199 -3.42 0.84 -4.59
CA ARG A 199 -4.74 1.05 -3.96
C ARG A 199 -5.25 2.47 -4.26
N LYS A 200 -4.41 3.48 -4.04
CA LYS A 200 -4.74 4.88 -4.34
C LYS A 200 -5.03 5.08 -5.84
N ALA A 201 -4.29 4.41 -6.73
CA ALA A 201 -4.57 4.46 -8.16
C ALA A 201 -5.94 3.86 -8.53
N LEU A 202 -6.33 2.77 -7.86
CA LEU A 202 -7.66 2.18 -8.02
C LEU A 202 -8.77 3.09 -7.48
N GLU A 203 -8.56 3.74 -6.34
CA GLU A 203 -9.51 4.72 -5.78
C GLU A 203 -9.72 5.88 -6.75
N ILE A 204 -8.64 6.45 -7.31
CA ILE A 204 -8.74 7.51 -8.33
C ILE A 204 -9.52 7.02 -9.55
N PHE A 205 -9.25 5.80 -10.04
CA PHE A 205 -9.97 5.23 -11.18
C PHE A 205 -11.45 5.03 -10.88
N LEU A 206 -11.81 4.57 -9.70
CA LEU A 206 -13.20 4.42 -9.27
C LEU A 206 -13.92 5.76 -9.22
N GLU A 207 -13.24 6.84 -8.82
CA GLU A 207 -13.83 8.18 -8.87
C GLU A 207 -14.16 8.63 -10.30
N PHE A 208 -13.34 8.30 -11.28
CA PHE A 208 -13.70 8.53 -12.69
C PHE A 208 -14.97 7.79 -13.11
N CYS A 209 -15.18 6.57 -12.60
CA CYS A 209 -16.36 5.78 -12.91
C CYS A 209 -17.63 6.30 -12.20
N ASN A 210 -17.48 6.88 -11.00
CA ASN A 210 -18.61 7.18 -10.09
C ASN A 210 -18.86 8.67 -9.88
N SER A 211 -18.00 9.57 -10.36
CA SER A 211 -18.02 11.00 -10.00
C SER A 211 -19.27 11.78 -10.42
N GLY A 212 -20.01 11.28 -11.41
CA GLY A 212 -21.15 12.01 -11.98
C GLY A 212 -20.80 13.25 -12.81
N TYR A 213 -19.51 13.65 -12.87
CA TYR A 213 -19.06 14.77 -13.71
C TYR A 213 -18.86 14.41 -15.18
N ILE A 214 -18.72 13.11 -15.48
CA ILE A 214 -18.64 12.62 -16.84
C ILE A 214 -20.08 12.36 -17.31
N SER A 215 -20.58 13.24 -18.19
CA SER A 215 -21.96 13.12 -18.70
C SER A 215 -22.14 11.87 -19.56
N GLU A 216 -23.41 11.46 -19.73
CA GLU A 216 -23.78 10.35 -20.61
C GLU A 216 -23.29 10.56 -22.06
N GLU A 217 -23.23 11.81 -22.52
CA GLU A 217 -22.70 12.16 -23.84
C GLU A 217 -21.21 11.77 -23.99
N HIS A 218 -20.39 12.07 -22.99
CA HIS A 218 -18.97 11.69 -22.99
C HIS A 218 -18.80 10.18 -22.93
N ILE A 219 -19.61 9.51 -22.10
CA ILE A 219 -19.63 8.03 -22.02
C ILE A 219 -20.01 7.42 -23.37
N PHE A 220 -21.01 7.99 -24.05
CA PHE A 220 -21.42 7.55 -25.38
C PHE A 220 -20.30 7.75 -26.40
N LYS A 221 -19.64 8.92 -26.41
CA LYS A 221 -18.47 9.19 -27.29
C LYS A 221 -17.32 8.23 -27.05
N ILE A 222 -16.98 7.94 -25.79
CA ILE A 222 -15.97 6.93 -25.44
C ILE A 222 -16.33 5.57 -26.01
N ARG A 223 -17.61 5.17 -25.86
CA ARG A 223 -18.12 3.89 -26.36
C ARG A 223 -18.11 3.83 -27.88
N GLN A 224 -18.61 4.85 -28.55
CA GLN A 224 -18.69 4.92 -30.03
C GLN A 224 -17.30 4.90 -30.68
N SER A 225 -16.31 5.52 -30.05
CA SER A 225 -14.93 5.56 -30.51
C SER A 225 -14.08 4.37 -30.06
N GLU A 226 -14.67 3.35 -29.44
CA GLU A 226 -13.97 2.20 -28.82
C GLU A 226 -12.84 2.62 -27.87
N GLY A 227 -13.01 3.75 -27.18
CA GLY A 227 -12.06 4.31 -26.22
C GLY A 227 -11.03 5.27 -26.82
N GLN A 228 -11.09 5.58 -28.10
CA GLN A 228 -10.17 6.57 -28.71
C GLN A 228 -10.52 8.02 -28.34
N TYR A 229 -11.77 8.28 -27.90
CA TYR A 229 -12.17 9.58 -27.44
C TYR A 229 -11.41 9.96 -26.15
N VAL A 230 -10.74 11.11 -26.19
CA VAL A 230 -10.02 11.67 -25.04
C VAL A 230 -10.95 12.63 -24.29
N LEU A 231 -11.07 12.44 -22.99
CA LEU A 231 -11.88 13.31 -22.16
C LEU A 231 -11.29 14.72 -22.12
N PRO A 232 -12.13 15.78 -22.21
CA PRO A 232 -11.67 17.14 -22.05
C PRO A 232 -10.94 17.33 -20.71
N PHE A 233 -9.82 18.04 -20.73
CA PHE A 233 -8.96 18.24 -19.55
C PHE A 233 -9.74 18.76 -18.33
N HIS A 234 -10.66 19.70 -18.52
CA HIS A 234 -11.43 20.26 -17.41
C HIS A 234 -12.28 19.23 -16.68
N LEU A 235 -12.78 18.19 -17.39
CA LEU A 235 -13.50 17.09 -16.75
C LEU A 235 -12.56 16.21 -15.92
N VAL A 236 -11.41 15.85 -16.50
CA VAL A 236 -10.39 15.09 -15.79
C VAL A 236 -9.95 15.83 -14.53
N ALA A 237 -9.66 17.13 -14.64
CA ALA A 237 -9.29 17.98 -13.52
C ALA A 237 -10.42 18.07 -12.47
N THR A 238 -11.67 18.22 -12.90
CA THR A 238 -12.82 18.30 -12.00
C THR A 238 -12.97 17.03 -11.17
N VAL A 239 -12.86 15.85 -11.81
CA VAL A 239 -12.90 14.57 -11.08
C VAL A 239 -11.78 14.48 -10.05
N LEU A 240 -10.55 14.83 -10.42
CA LEU A 240 -9.40 14.75 -9.53
C LEU A 240 -9.47 15.77 -8.37
N LEU A 241 -10.02 16.95 -8.62
CA LEU A 241 -10.17 18.02 -7.62
C LEU A 241 -11.36 17.79 -6.68
N ARG A 242 -12.50 17.37 -7.23
CA ARG A 242 -13.78 17.32 -6.47
C ARG A 242 -14.16 15.91 -6.05
N MET A 243 -13.64 14.89 -6.73
CA MET A 243 -14.09 13.50 -6.54
C MET A 243 -15.62 13.42 -6.80
N ASN A 244 -16.39 12.92 -5.84
CA ASN A 244 -17.86 12.92 -5.87
C ASN A 244 -18.50 14.11 -5.12
N ARG A 245 -17.72 15.17 -4.82
CA ARG A 245 -18.19 16.32 -4.04
C ARG A 245 -18.58 17.49 -4.93
N ARG A 246 -19.53 18.28 -4.46
CA ARG A 246 -19.97 19.51 -5.17
C ARG A 246 -18.88 20.59 -5.24
N PHE A 247 -18.04 20.68 -4.19
CA PHE A 247 -17.00 21.70 -4.06
C PHE A 247 -15.64 21.02 -3.85
N TYR A 248 -14.58 21.75 -4.20
CA TYR A 248 -13.22 21.35 -3.91
C TYR A 248 -12.94 21.39 -2.40
N ASP A 249 -12.30 20.35 -1.90
CA ASP A 249 -11.87 20.23 -0.51
C ASP A 249 -10.41 19.73 -0.54
N GLY A 250 -9.46 20.62 -0.25
CA GLY A 250 -8.04 20.35 -0.35
C GLY A 250 -7.53 19.24 0.59
N ASP A 251 -8.21 19.03 1.73
CA ASP A 251 -7.78 18.01 2.70
C ASP A 251 -8.16 16.59 2.26
N HIS A 252 -9.31 16.44 1.61
CA HIS A 252 -9.83 15.14 1.21
C HIS A 252 -9.65 14.82 -0.28
N SER A 253 -9.34 15.83 -1.12
CA SER A 253 -9.09 15.66 -2.54
C SER A 253 -7.80 14.87 -2.82
N PHE A 254 -7.71 14.22 -3.98
CA PHE A 254 -6.45 13.66 -4.48
C PHE A 254 -5.42 14.75 -4.79
N VAL A 255 -5.88 15.91 -5.23
CA VAL A 255 -5.05 17.10 -5.44
C VAL A 255 -5.14 18.00 -4.20
N LYS A 256 -4.03 18.15 -3.51
CA LYS A 256 -3.94 18.97 -2.31
C LYS A 256 -3.88 20.47 -2.63
N ASN A 257 -4.37 21.30 -1.72
CA ASN A 257 -4.24 22.75 -1.86
C ASN A 257 -2.80 23.19 -1.55
N ILE A 258 -2.05 23.54 -2.60
CA ILE A 258 -0.69 24.06 -2.45
C ILE A 258 -0.61 25.57 -2.25
N PHE A 259 -1.76 26.25 -2.26
CA PHE A 259 -1.91 27.68 -2.01
C PHE A 259 -2.65 27.93 -0.70
N ASP A 260 -2.44 27.09 0.30
CA ASP A 260 -3.06 27.20 1.61
C ASP A 260 -2.06 27.68 2.67
N ALA A 261 -2.58 28.39 3.67
CA ALA A 261 -1.81 28.84 4.82
C ALA A 261 -2.67 28.77 6.09
N LYS A 262 -2.05 28.58 7.24
CA LYS A 262 -2.76 28.65 8.51
C LYS A 262 -3.11 30.11 8.84
N ASN A 263 -4.39 30.41 9.04
CA ASN A 263 -4.88 31.73 9.41
C ASN A 263 -4.37 32.21 10.79
N ALA A 264 -3.83 31.29 11.61
CA ALA A 264 -3.25 31.62 12.91
C ALA A 264 -1.81 32.14 12.84
N ASP A 265 -1.18 32.12 11.66
CA ASP A 265 0.16 32.67 11.48
C ASP A 265 0.09 34.20 11.44
N GLU A 266 1.02 34.90 12.13
CA GLU A 266 1.10 36.37 12.07
C GLU A 266 1.31 36.90 10.64
N LYS A 267 2.05 36.13 9.83
CA LYS A 267 2.32 36.41 8.41
C LYS A 267 2.04 35.15 7.60
N PRO A 268 0.78 34.81 7.28
CA PRO A 268 0.47 33.62 6.52
C PRO A 268 1.05 33.70 5.11
N SER A 269 1.75 32.64 4.68
CA SER A 269 2.30 32.53 3.34
C SER A 269 1.54 31.51 2.50
N TYR A 270 0.68 31.97 1.61
CA TYR A 270 -0.09 31.14 0.70
C TYR A 270 0.74 30.48 -0.41
N PHE A 271 1.98 30.90 -0.59
CA PHE A 271 2.87 30.39 -1.66
C PHE A 271 3.96 29.45 -1.15
N CYS A 272 4.07 29.21 0.16
CA CYS A 272 5.18 28.44 0.72
C CYS A 272 5.28 27.04 0.11
N ARG A 273 4.18 26.27 0.07
CA ARG A 273 4.13 24.93 -0.53
C ARG A 273 4.51 24.95 -2.01
N TYR A 274 3.98 25.91 -2.75
CA TYR A 274 4.30 26.09 -4.17
C TYR A 274 5.77 26.41 -4.39
N LEU A 275 6.36 27.30 -3.61
CA LEU A 275 7.76 27.68 -3.72
C LEU A 275 8.69 26.50 -3.39
N ILE A 276 8.37 25.71 -2.37
CA ILE A 276 9.11 24.48 -2.05
C ILE A 276 9.10 23.53 -3.26
N LEU A 277 7.94 23.26 -3.83
CA LEU A 277 7.82 22.34 -4.97
C LEU A 277 8.54 22.86 -6.22
N ILE A 278 8.43 24.17 -6.54
CA ILE A 278 9.12 24.78 -7.67
C ILE A 278 10.65 24.73 -7.47
N TRP A 279 11.12 25.03 -6.27
CA TRP A 279 12.54 24.96 -5.97
C TRP A 279 13.11 23.56 -6.20
N LEU A 280 12.43 22.54 -5.72
CA LEU A 280 12.79 21.14 -5.92
C LEU A 280 12.64 20.68 -7.38
N LYS A 281 11.57 21.13 -8.10
CA LYS A 281 11.36 20.80 -9.53
C LYS A 281 12.49 21.34 -10.40
N GLN A 282 12.91 22.59 -10.19
CA GLN A 282 13.98 23.22 -10.95
C GLN A 282 15.32 22.47 -10.80
N ARG A 283 15.52 21.85 -9.65
CA ARG A 283 16.76 21.13 -9.31
C ARG A 283 16.62 19.59 -9.42
N PHE A 284 15.53 19.11 -9.97
CA PHE A 284 15.25 17.68 -10.05
C PHE A 284 16.32 16.86 -10.79
N LYS A 285 16.97 17.45 -11.80
CA LYS A 285 18.02 16.82 -12.62
C LYS A 285 19.45 17.24 -12.20
N THR A 286 19.60 18.02 -11.15
CA THR A 286 20.90 18.43 -10.66
C THR A 286 21.32 17.59 -9.47
N LYS A 287 22.64 17.37 -9.31
CA LYS A 287 23.17 16.66 -8.14
C LYS A 287 23.09 17.56 -6.92
N GLY A 288 22.41 17.08 -5.89
CA GLY A 288 22.26 17.78 -4.60
C GLY A 288 23.41 17.49 -3.63
N ASP A 289 23.14 17.77 -2.34
CA ASP A 289 24.14 17.76 -1.27
C ASP A 289 24.86 16.42 -1.07
N ALA A 290 24.14 15.29 -1.26
CA ALA A 290 24.74 13.95 -1.20
C ALA A 290 25.26 13.44 -2.58
N ARG A 291 25.38 14.32 -3.59
CA ARG A 291 25.70 13.97 -4.98
C ARG A 291 24.69 13.05 -5.66
N ILE A 292 23.49 12.90 -5.06
CA ILE A 292 22.37 12.16 -5.62
C ILE A 292 21.48 13.14 -6.42
N GLU A 293 21.06 12.75 -7.60
CA GLU A 293 20.28 13.58 -8.50
C GLU A 293 18.90 13.90 -7.89
N GLY A 294 18.61 15.20 -7.79
CA GLY A 294 17.34 15.73 -7.29
C GLY A 294 17.17 15.71 -5.77
N TYR A 295 18.10 15.15 -5.01
CA TYR A 295 18.03 15.09 -3.54
C TYR A 295 18.84 16.22 -2.90
N TYR A 296 18.19 16.95 -2.00
CA TYR A 296 18.76 18.07 -1.25
C TYR A 296 18.45 17.91 0.24
N LYS A 297 19.37 18.33 1.11
CA LYS A 297 19.09 18.40 2.53
C LYS A 297 17.95 19.37 2.79
N LYS A 298 17.08 19.03 3.73
CA LYS A 298 15.98 19.90 4.13
C LYS A 298 16.48 21.29 4.52
N ILE A 299 17.63 21.38 5.24
CA ILE A 299 18.20 22.66 5.62
C ILE A 299 18.58 23.51 4.40
N THR A 300 19.12 22.93 3.33
CA THR A 300 19.48 23.65 2.10
C THR A 300 18.24 24.27 1.42
N VAL A 301 17.13 23.53 1.40
CA VAL A 301 15.84 24.05 0.89
C VAL A 301 15.34 25.20 1.76
N LYS A 302 15.40 25.02 3.07
CA LYS A 302 14.95 25.95 4.08
C LYS A 302 15.71 27.27 4.00
N ASP A 303 17.05 27.23 4.02
CA ASP A 303 17.92 28.41 3.92
C ASP A 303 17.67 29.21 2.64
N SER A 304 17.48 28.49 1.52
CA SER A 304 17.15 29.13 0.26
C SER A 304 15.82 29.88 0.31
N LEU A 305 14.81 29.36 1.01
CA LEU A 305 13.48 29.93 1.08
C LEU A 305 13.36 31.03 2.15
N VAL A 306 14.14 30.93 3.24
CA VAL A 306 14.26 32.01 4.23
C VAL A 306 14.80 33.29 3.56
N GLY A 307 15.72 33.16 2.59
CA GLY A 307 16.20 34.27 1.78
C GLY A 307 15.10 35.01 0.99
N TYR A 308 13.94 34.37 0.74
CA TYR A 308 12.75 35.01 0.15
C TYR A 308 11.77 35.59 1.19
N GLY A 309 12.14 35.63 2.47
CA GLY A 309 11.34 36.22 3.54
C GLY A 309 10.34 35.27 4.19
N LEU A 310 10.42 33.96 3.95
CA LEU A 310 9.62 32.95 4.61
C LEU A 310 10.18 32.59 5.99
N SER A 311 9.29 32.38 6.98
CA SER A 311 9.69 31.92 8.31
C SER A 311 10.15 30.46 8.27
N SER A 312 11.24 30.17 9.00
CA SER A 312 11.77 28.81 9.15
C SER A 312 10.70 27.81 9.62
N ASP A 313 9.90 28.17 10.63
CA ASP A 313 8.87 27.31 11.21
C ASP A 313 7.73 27.01 10.22
N ILE A 314 7.37 28.00 9.39
CA ILE A 314 6.39 27.80 8.32
C ILE A 314 6.93 26.82 7.29
N ILE A 315 8.19 27.00 6.87
CA ILE A 315 8.82 26.06 5.89
C ILE A 315 8.87 24.66 6.44
N ASP A 316 9.27 24.45 7.69
CA ASP A 316 9.33 23.14 8.32
C ASP A 316 7.95 22.45 8.35
N ARG A 317 6.92 23.18 8.74
CA ARG A 317 5.56 22.69 8.77
C ARG A 317 5.05 22.31 7.38
N GLU A 318 5.32 23.16 6.38
CA GLU A 318 4.84 22.92 5.02
C GLU A 318 5.62 21.81 4.30
N ILE A 319 6.92 21.62 4.59
CA ILE A 319 7.67 20.44 4.14
C ILE A 319 7.06 19.16 4.72
N ASN A 320 6.77 19.12 6.02
CA ASN A 320 6.14 17.97 6.66
C ASN A 320 4.73 17.69 6.10
N TYR A 321 3.95 18.74 5.78
CA TYR A 321 2.67 18.59 5.08
C TYR A 321 2.84 17.95 3.69
N LEU A 322 3.79 18.46 2.89
CA LEU A 322 4.06 17.95 1.54
C LEU A 322 4.59 16.53 1.53
N LEU A 323 5.35 16.12 2.55
CA LEU A 323 5.77 14.73 2.76
C LEU A 323 4.56 13.82 3.00
N ARG A 324 3.68 14.18 3.94
CA ARG A 324 2.45 13.42 4.21
C ARG A 324 1.52 13.37 3.00
N ALA A 325 1.50 14.42 2.19
CA ALA A 325 0.76 14.47 0.92
C ALA A 325 1.44 13.69 -0.22
N HIS A 326 2.62 13.10 0.00
CA HIS A 326 3.46 12.44 -1.01
C HIS A 326 3.88 13.33 -2.18
N CYS A 327 3.80 14.66 -1.99
CA CYS A 327 4.30 15.64 -2.96
C CYS A 327 5.83 15.73 -2.94
N ILE A 328 6.42 15.45 -1.80
CA ILE A 328 7.87 15.34 -1.57
C ILE A 328 8.17 13.91 -1.08
N ILE A 329 9.34 13.41 -1.40
CA ILE A 329 9.86 12.13 -0.94
C ILE A 329 11.14 12.42 -0.15
N ALA A 330 11.28 11.83 1.04
CA ALA A 330 12.53 11.82 1.77
C ALA A 330 13.28 10.50 1.54
N GLU A 331 14.61 10.53 1.56
CA GLU A 331 15.43 9.32 1.45
C GLU A 331 15.25 8.45 2.70
N HIS A 332 15.20 9.09 3.87
CA HIS A 332 14.96 8.42 5.14
C HIS A 332 13.58 8.82 5.67
N LEU A 333 12.57 8.02 5.37
CA LEU A 333 11.23 8.26 5.87
C LEU A 333 11.11 7.86 7.34
N LYS A 334 11.34 8.80 8.23
CA LYS A 334 10.61 8.83 9.50
C LYS A 334 9.21 9.35 9.17
N ILE A 335 8.19 8.55 9.44
CA ILE A 335 6.83 8.73 8.94
C ILE A 335 6.21 10.09 9.27
N ASP A 336 6.68 10.81 10.29
CA ASP A 336 6.03 12.01 10.81
C ASP A 336 6.90 13.28 10.86
N GLU A 337 8.24 13.18 10.86
CA GLU A 337 9.13 14.33 11.01
C GLU A 337 10.41 14.17 10.18
N CYS A 338 10.66 15.12 9.30
CA CYS A 338 11.87 15.23 8.54
C CYS A 338 12.88 16.11 9.30
N SER A 339 14.06 15.58 9.59
CA SER A 339 15.14 16.34 10.20
C SER A 339 15.83 17.25 9.17
N ASP A 340 16.57 18.27 9.64
CA ASP A 340 17.24 19.23 8.76
C ASP A 340 18.33 18.57 7.88
N GLU A 341 18.87 17.43 8.31
CA GLU A 341 19.88 16.66 7.56
C GLU A 341 19.27 15.65 6.57
N ASP A 342 17.97 15.39 6.66
CA ASP A 342 17.33 14.44 5.76
C ASP A 342 17.28 14.95 4.33
N LEU A 343 17.57 14.06 3.39
CA LEU A 343 17.53 14.34 1.97
C LEU A 343 16.11 14.26 1.43
N ILE A 344 15.64 15.32 0.83
CA ILE A 344 14.31 15.42 0.25
C ILE A 344 14.36 15.74 -1.25
N ARG A 345 13.38 15.25 -1.98
CA ARG A 345 13.20 15.58 -3.40
C ARG A 345 11.72 15.71 -3.75
N ILE A 346 11.40 16.32 -4.90
CA ILE A 346 10.04 16.35 -5.40
C ILE A 346 9.57 14.94 -5.78
N GLY A 347 8.38 14.58 -5.30
CA GLY A 347 7.72 13.32 -5.65
C GLY A 347 6.85 13.44 -6.91
N PRO A 348 6.39 12.29 -7.47
CA PRO A 348 5.51 12.29 -8.64
C PRO A 348 4.23 13.11 -8.44
N ALA A 349 3.62 13.04 -7.24
CA ALA A 349 2.44 13.84 -6.93
C ALA A 349 2.76 15.34 -6.92
N GLY A 350 3.91 15.77 -6.39
CA GLY A 350 4.34 17.16 -6.45
C GLY A 350 4.49 17.69 -7.87
N ILE A 351 5.07 16.89 -8.76
CA ILE A 351 5.16 17.22 -10.19
C ILE A 351 3.76 17.41 -10.79
N VAL A 352 2.83 16.50 -10.50
CA VAL A 352 1.45 16.59 -10.99
C VAL A 352 0.75 17.85 -10.50
N HIS A 353 0.94 18.25 -9.23
CA HIS A 353 0.36 19.50 -8.72
C HIS A 353 0.86 20.72 -9.49
N LEU A 354 2.15 20.76 -9.83
CA LEU A 354 2.71 21.85 -10.63
C LEU A 354 2.25 21.79 -12.09
N ASP A 355 2.13 20.60 -12.68
CA ASP A 355 1.63 20.44 -14.05
C ASP A 355 0.17 20.90 -14.19
N LEU A 356 -0.67 20.66 -13.18
CA LEU A 356 -2.06 21.15 -13.18
C LEU A 356 -2.14 22.68 -13.21
N ILE A 357 -1.20 23.38 -12.56
CA ILE A 357 -1.13 24.86 -12.59
C ILE A 357 -0.65 25.34 -13.95
N ASP A 358 0.41 24.72 -14.48
CA ASP A 358 0.99 25.10 -15.77
C ASP A 358 -0.02 24.90 -16.91
N PHE A 359 -0.82 23.83 -16.86
CA PHE A 359 -1.87 23.56 -17.86
C PHE A 359 -3.03 24.54 -17.77
N GLY A 360 -3.40 24.97 -16.55
CA GLY A 360 -4.44 26.02 -16.37
C GLY A 360 -4.05 27.41 -16.89
N ARG A 361 -2.75 27.64 -17.18
CA ARG A 361 -2.27 28.90 -17.80
C ARG A 361 -2.34 28.88 -19.33
N THR A 362 -2.54 27.70 -19.92
CA THR A 362 -2.53 27.51 -21.39
C THR A 362 -3.96 27.48 -21.98
N ILE A 363 -4.99 27.55 -21.11
CA ILE A 363 -6.41 27.68 -21.44
C ILE A 363 -6.83 29.11 -21.13
#